data_2dd11abc4992374e3579740b36f31805
#
_entry.id   2dd11abc4992374e3579740b36f31805
#
_cell.length_a   1.000
_cell.length_b   1.000
_cell.length_c   1.000
_cell.angle_alpha   90.00
_cell.angle_beta   90.00
_cell.angle_gamma   90.00
#
_symmetry.space_group_name_H-M   'P 1'
#
loop_
_entity.id
_entity.type
_entity.pdbx_description
1 polymer ?
#
loop_
_entity_poly.entity_id
_entity_poly.type
_entity_poly.pdbx_seq_one_letter_code
_entity_poly.pdbx_strand_id
1 'polypeptide(L)'
;NNNPGNIRPVGGGGFRAFGSAIEGWTAMKNQLMRYFTGKTTGRRLQTIMDIVSTWAPAGDNNDPQQYARQVAGWMGVSPTAALNLSDPNTMGALMQSMARKEGYSNWNSPLAHQAAGAQVQQQNTYNIYGANAQEVGQEVGRRQLEANARVLRVNQNGAG
;
A
#
# COMPACT_ATOMS: atom_id res chain seq x y z
N ASN A 1 -7.18 11.74 12.28
CA ASN A 1 -8.35 11.51 11.43
C ASN A 1 -8.22 10.24 10.57
N ASN A 2 -7.17 9.47 10.77
CA ASN A 2 -6.96 8.21 10.07
C ASN A 2 -6.96 8.37 8.54
N ASN A 3 -6.33 9.44 8.05
CA ASN A 3 -6.35 9.77 6.62
C ASN A 3 -4.92 9.85 6.08
N PRO A 4 -4.26 8.71 5.82
CA PRO A 4 -2.86 8.70 5.40
C PRO A 4 -2.60 9.39 4.06
N GLY A 5 -3.60 9.46 3.20
CA GLY A 5 -3.45 10.08 1.88
C GLY A 5 -3.93 11.51 1.83
N ASN A 6 -4.35 12.09 2.94
CA ASN A 6 -4.94 13.43 2.97
C ASN A 6 -6.07 13.58 1.97
N ILE A 7 -6.91 12.55 1.87
CA ILE A 7 -8.02 12.52 0.92
C ILE A 7 -9.04 13.58 1.30
N ARG A 8 -9.53 14.32 0.30
CA ARG A 8 -10.54 15.35 0.50
C ARG A 8 -11.93 14.80 0.17
N PRO A 9 -12.98 15.30 0.83
CA PRO A 9 -14.33 14.90 0.46
C PRO A 9 -14.71 15.44 -0.92
N VAL A 10 -15.66 14.78 -1.55
CA VAL A 10 -16.23 15.26 -2.80
C VAL A 10 -16.85 16.63 -2.53
N GLY A 11 -16.54 17.61 -3.38
CA GLY A 11 -17.00 18.99 -3.20
C GLY A 11 -16.04 19.87 -2.41
N GLY A 12 -14.94 19.32 -1.93
CA GLY A 12 -13.89 20.10 -1.29
C GLY A 12 -14.10 20.26 0.21
N GLY A 13 -13.35 21.19 0.79
CA GLY A 13 -13.39 21.46 2.23
C GLY A 13 -12.62 20.45 3.04
N GLY A 14 -11.54 20.84 3.68
CA GLY A 14 -10.80 20.03 4.62
C GLY A 14 -10.39 18.66 4.12
N PHE A 15 -10.07 17.79 5.06
CA PHE A 15 -9.73 16.39 4.78
C PHE A 15 -10.82 15.48 5.32
N ARG A 16 -11.00 14.33 4.67
CA ARG A 16 -11.93 13.33 5.18
C ARG A 16 -11.41 12.78 6.51
N ALA A 17 -12.35 12.39 7.36
CA ALA A 17 -12.06 11.67 8.60
C ALA A 17 -12.58 10.25 8.44
N PHE A 18 -11.76 9.27 8.86
CA PHE A 18 -12.14 7.87 8.79
C PHE A 18 -12.26 7.32 10.21
N GLY A 19 -13.15 6.35 10.37
CA GLY A 19 -13.41 5.76 11.69
C GLY A 19 -12.27 4.92 12.22
N SER A 20 -11.40 4.45 11.33
CA SER A 20 -10.24 3.63 11.71
C SER A 20 -9.12 3.82 10.70
N ALA A 21 -7.90 3.43 11.11
CA ALA A 21 -6.74 3.53 10.22
C ALA A 21 -6.89 2.63 9.01
N ILE A 22 -7.43 1.41 9.17
CA ILE A 22 -7.57 0.51 8.03
C ILE A 22 -8.57 1.07 7.01
N GLU A 23 -9.58 1.78 7.46
CA GLU A 23 -10.52 2.42 6.53
C GLU A 23 -9.83 3.51 5.72
N GLY A 24 -8.97 4.28 6.37
CA GLY A 24 -8.20 5.31 5.67
C GLY A 24 -7.24 4.74 4.64
N TRP A 25 -6.52 3.68 5.00
CA TRP A 25 -5.63 3.01 4.07
C TRP A 25 -6.40 2.39 2.90
N THR A 26 -7.57 1.80 3.18
CA THR A 26 -8.39 1.19 2.15
C THR A 26 -8.92 2.24 1.17
N ALA A 27 -9.33 3.40 1.68
CA ALA A 27 -9.78 4.50 0.81
C ALA A 27 -8.64 4.97 -0.09
N MET A 28 -7.43 5.07 0.43
CA MET A 28 -6.25 5.43 -0.34
C MET A 28 -5.97 4.41 -1.44
N LYS A 29 -5.99 3.13 -1.08
CA LYS A 29 -5.77 2.05 -2.05
C LYS A 29 -6.80 2.10 -3.16
N ASN A 30 -8.07 2.31 -2.82
CA ASN A 30 -9.13 2.34 -3.81
C ASN A 30 -8.95 3.50 -4.80
N GLN A 31 -8.53 4.66 -4.31
CA GLN A 31 -8.28 5.80 -5.18
C GLN A 31 -7.10 5.54 -6.12
N LEU A 32 -6.03 4.97 -5.60
CA LEU A 32 -4.85 4.66 -6.42
C LEU A 32 -5.17 3.57 -7.46
N MET A 33 -6.03 2.60 -7.12
CA MET A 33 -6.45 1.61 -8.09
C MET A 33 -7.30 2.22 -9.19
N ARG A 34 -8.13 3.20 -8.89
CA ARG A 34 -8.86 3.91 -9.94
C ARG A 34 -7.93 4.62 -10.89
N TYR A 35 -6.84 5.20 -10.40
CA TYR A 35 -5.81 5.79 -11.26
C TYR A 35 -5.16 4.71 -12.13
N PHE A 36 -4.73 3.61 -11.49
CA PHE A 36 -4.01 2.55 -12.18
C PHE A 36 -4.86 1.88 -13.27
N THR A 37 -6.16 1.71 -13.04
CA THR A 37 -7.06 1.07 -13.99
C THR A 37 -7.65 2.04 -15.01
N GLY A 38 -7.38 3.33 -14.89
CA GLY A 38 -7.84 4.34 -15.84
C GLY A 38 -9.22 4.89 -15.58
N LYS A 39 -9.81 4.59 -14.44
CA LYS A 39 -11.19 5.00 -14.16
C LYS A 39 -11.31 6.47 -13.79
N THR A 40 -10.23 7.12 -13.41
CA THR A 40 -10.28 8.55 -13.05
C THR A 40 -10.01 9.44 -14.26
N THR A 41 -8.95 9.13 -15.03
CA THR A 41 -8.47 10.01 -16.09
C THR A 41 -8.80 9.53 -17.49
N GLY A 42 -9.34 8.34 -17.63
CA GLY A 42 -9.58 7.72 -18.94
C GLY A 42 -8.38 7.02 -19.52
N ARG A 43 -7.23 7.05 -18.84
CA ARG A 43 -6.06 6.24 -19.20
C ARG A 43 -5.42 5.71 -17.94
N ARG A 44 -4.74 4.60 -18.06
CA ARG A 44 -4.06 3.97 -16.93
C ARG A 44 -2.84 4.79 -16.54
N LEU A 45 -2.74 5.09 -15.24
CA LEU A 45 -1.57 5.77 -14.68
C LEU A 45 -0.71 4.72 -14.00
N GLN A 46 0.48 4.47 -14.56
CA GLN A 46 1.31 3.35 -14.13
C GLN A 46 2.66 3.76 -13.58
N THR A 47 2.98 5.06 -13.63
CA THR A 47 4.25 5.55 -13.08
C THR A 47 3.98 6.44 -11.88
N ILE A 48 4.95 6.53 -10.98
CA ILE A 48 4.82 7.42 -9.83
C ILE A 48 4.58 8.85 -10.30
N MET A 49 5.29 9.27 -11.34
CA MET A 49 5.15 10.64 -11.86
C MET A 49 3.70 10.91 -12.30
N ASP A 50 3.11 10.00 -13.06
CA ASP A 50 1.73 10.19 -13.54
C ASP A 50 0.72 10.15 -12.38
N ILE A 51 0.90 9.22 -11.46
CA ILE A 51 0.02 9.07 -10.31
C ILE A 51 0.05 10.31 -9.43
N VAL A 52 1.26 10.78 -9.09
CA VAL A 52 1.43 11.92 -8.20
C VAL A 52 0.97 13.22 -8.87
N SER A 53 1.17 13.36 -10.18
CA SER A 53 0.73 14.55 -10.89
C SER A 53 -0.80 14.68 -10.87
N THR A 54 -1.50 13.57 -10.73
CA THR A 54 -2.96 13.56 -10.58
C THR A 54 -3.37 13.70 -9.11
N TRP A 55 -2.63 13.05 -8.20
CA TRP A 55 -2.91 13.09 -6.77
C TRP A 55 -2.66 14.46 -6.17
N ALA A 56 -1.56 15.12 -6.57
CA ALA A 56 -1.12 16.39 -5.99
C ALA A 56 -0.71 17.35 -7.12
N PRO A 57 -1.68 17.85 -7.90
CA PRO A 57 -1.35 18.67 -9.05
C PRO A 57 -0.72 20.01 -8.65
N ALA A 58 0.10 20.54 -9.55
CA ALA A 58 0.85 21.77 -9.31
C ALA A 58 -0.05 22.97 -9.01
N GLY A 59 -1.26 22.99 -9.56
CA GLY A 59 -2.23 24.07 -9.34
C GLY A 59 -2.68 24.23 -7.89
N ASP A 60 -2.40 23.24 -7.04
CA ASP A 60 -2.78 23.25 -5.62
C ASP A 60 -1.57 23.53 -4.72
N ASN A 61 -0.60 24.29 -5.21
CA ASN A 61 0.64 24.61 -4.48
C ASN A 61 1.50 23.38 -4.20
N ASN A 62 1.43 22.37 -5.06
CA ASN A 62 2.25 21.19 -4.94
C ASN A 62 3.38 21.26 -5.95
N ASP A 63 4.44 20.50 -5.68
CA ASP A 63 5.53 20.23 -6.62
C ASP A 63 5.48 18.74 -6.96
N PRO A 64 4.71 18.34 -7.97
CA PRO A 64 4.56 16.92 -8.28
C PRO A 64 5.85 16.24 -8.70
N GLN A 65 6.78 16.98 -9.34
CA GLN A 65 8.05 16.37 -9.71
C GLN A 65 8.90 16.03 -8.49
N GLN A 66 8.98 16.96 -7.53
CA GLN A 66 9.70 16.69 -6.29
C GLN A 66 9.02 15.58 -5.49
N TYR A 67 7.70 15.61 -5.40
CA TYR A 67 6.93 14.57 -4.73
C TYR A 67 7.24 13.20 -5.34
N ALA A 68 7.18 13.11 -6.66
CA ALA A 68 7.42 11.85 -7.35
C ALA A 68 8.85 11.35 -7.15
N ARG A 69 9.84 12.24 -7.23
CA ARG A 69 11.23 11.86 -7.01
C ARG A 69 11.46 11.36 -5.59
N GLN A 70 10.82 12.00 -4.61
CA GLN A 70 10.99 11.63 -3.21
C GLN A 70 10.36 10.26 -2.94
N VAL A 71 9.13 10.04 -3.42
CA VAL A 71 8.44 8.76 -3.27
C VAL A 71 9.22 7.64 -3.98
N ALA A 72 9.66 7.91 -5.21
CA ALA A 72 10.43 6.93 -5.97
C ALA A 72 11.74 6.58 -5.28
N GLY A 73 12.41 7.58 -4.70
CA GLY A 73 13.63 7.34 -3.93
C GLY A 73 13.39 6.43 -2.74
N TRP A 74 12.32 6.65 -2.01
CA TRP A 74 11.99 5.78 -0.87
C TRP A 74 11.63 4.36 -1.29
N MET A 75 11.05 4.20 -2.47
CA MET A 75 10.70 2.88 -3.01
C MET A 75 11.85 2.20 -3.74
N GLY A 76 12.94 2.94 -4.03
CA GLY A 76 14.08 2.39 -4.75
C GLY A 76 13.82 2.17 -6.24
N VAL A 77 12.97 2.98 -6.85
CA VAL A 77 12.62 2.85 -8.27
C VAL A 77 12.74 4.21 -8.96
N SER A 78 12.73 4.19 -10.30
CA SER A 78 12.65 5.44 -11.06
C SER A 78 11.25 6.01 -11.00
N PRO A 79 11.08 7.33 -10.91
CA PRO A 79 9.75 7.94 -10.93
C PRO A 79 8.97 7.72 -12.22
N THR A 80 9.66 7.36 -13.30
CA THR A 80 9.02 7.10 -14.60
C THR A 80 8.96 5.63 -14.96
N ALA A 81 9.38 4.73 -14.06
CA ALA A 81 9.25 3.30 -14.28
C ALA A 81 7.80 2.86 -14.09
N ALA A 82 7.36 1.93 -14.92
CA ALA A 82 6.02 1.38 -14.79
C ALA A 82 5.95 0.48 -13.56
N LEU A 83 4.89 0.66 -12.78
CA LEU A 83 4.62 -0.15 -11.60
C LEU A 83 3.42 -1.05 -11.87
N ASN A 84 3.42 -2.23 -11.25
CA ASN A 84 2.23 -3.08 -11.24
C ASN A 84 1.55 -2.94 -9.88
N LEU A 85 0.55 -2.09 -9.81
CA LEU A 85 -0.17 -1.84 -8.55
C LEU A 85 -1.18 -2.95 -8.21
N SER A 86 -1.34 -3.93 -9.09
CA SER A 86 -2.05 -5.16 -8.73
C SER A 86 -1.24 -6.04 -7.78
N ASP A 87 0.07 -5.82 -7.71
CA ASP A 87 0.90 -6.48 -6.71
C ASP A 87 0.71 -5.76 -5.36
N PRO A 88 0.17 -6.46 -4.34
CA PRO A 88 -0.09 -5.82 -3.05
C PRO A 88 1.16 -5.25 -2.38
N ASN A 89 2.32 -5.87 -2.58
CA ASN A 89 3.55 -5.35 -1.98
C ASN A 89 3.94 -4.01 -2.62
N THR A 90 3.81 -3.91 -3.94
CA THR A 90 4.11 -2.66 -4.64
C THR A 90 3.10 -1.57 -4.26
N MET A 91 1.82 -1.91 -4.24
CA MET A 91 0.78 -0.96 -3.83
C MET A 91 1.00 -0.50 -2.40
N GLY A 92 1.29 -1.42 -1.48
CA GLY A 92 1.55 -1.07 -0.08
C GLY A 92 2.74 -0.14 0.07
N ALA A 93 3.82 -0.41 -0.65
CA ALA A 93 5.02 0.44 -0.60
C ALA A 93 4.74 1.84 -1.16
N LEU A 94 3.96 1.93 -2.23
CA LEU A 94 3.56 3.22 -2.79
C LEU A 94 2.72 4.01 -1.76
N MET A 95 1.75 3.35 -1.15
CA MET A 95 0.89 4.00 -0.17
C MET A 95 1.67 4.50 1.04
N GLN A 96 2.60 3.68 1.57
CA GLN A 96 3.43 4.10 2.70
C GLN A 96 4.29 5.30 2.33
N SER A 97 4.90 5.28 1.15
CA SER A 97 5.77 6.38 0.71
C SER A 97 4.97 7.67 0.49
N MET A 98 3.79 7.57 -0.09
CA MET A 98 2.92 8.74 -0.26
C MET A 98 2.42 9.27 1.08
N ALA A 99 2.03 8.38 1.99
CA ALA A 99 1.59 8.78 3.34
C ALA A 99 2.72 9.48 4.08
N ARG A 100 3.95 9.00 3.92
CA ARG A 100 5.13 9.64 4.50
C ARG A 100 5.29 11.06 3.96
N LYS A 101 5.16 11.23 2.66
CA LYS A 101 5.24 12.55 2.03
C LYS A 101 4.13 13.47 2.53
N GLU A 102 2.94 12.92 2.77
CA GLU A 102 1.79 13.69 3.26
C GLU A 102 1.90 14.04 4.74
N GLY A 103 2.90 13.52 5.44
CA GLY A 103 3.11 13.84 6.84
C GLY A 103 2.35 12.96 7.82
N TYR A 104 1.87 11.82 7.38
CA TYR A 104 1.15 10.89 8.25
C TYR A 104 2.13 10.17 9.16
N SER A 105 1.99 10.32 10.48
CA SER A 105 2.99 9.83 11.42
C SER A 105 3.12 8.31 11.41
N ASN A 106 2.04 7.58 11.14
CA ASN A 106 2.05 6.11 11.08
C ASN A 106 2.18 5.60 9.66
N TRP A 107 2.93 6.30 8.81
CA TRP A 107 3.09 5.94 7.41
C TRP A 107 3.66 4.52 7.21
N ASN A 108 4.47 4.04 8.14
CA ASN A 108 5.09 2.71 8.04
C ASN A 108 4.23 1.60 8.64
N SER A 109 2.97 1.88 8.92
CA SER A 109 2.06 0.87 9.48
C SER A 109 1.90 -0.31 8.52
N PRO A 110 1.94 -1.55 9.01
CA PRO A 110 1.67 -2.71 8.17
C PRO A 110 0.24 -2.75 7.64
N LEU A 111 -0.66 -1.93 8.18
CA LEU A 111 -2.02 -1.83 7.67
C LEU A 111 -2.07 -1.38 6.21
N ALA A 112 -1.05 -0.64 5.74
CA ALA A 112 -0.97 -0.26 4.34
C ALA A 112 -0.92 -1.50 3.43
N HIS A 113 -0.06 -2.45 3.76
CA HIS A 113 0.04 -3.69 2.98
C HIS A 113 -1.20 -4.55 3.13
N GLN A 114 -1.79 -4.59 4.31
CA GLN A 114 -3.04 -5.31 4.52
C GLN A 114 -4.16 -4.72 3.68
N ALA A 115 -4.30 -3.40 3.67
CA ALA A 115 -5.30 -2.71 2.86
C ALA A 115 -5.07 -2.94 1.37
N ALA A 116 -3.82 -3.08 0.95
CA ALA A 116 -3.46 -3.34 -0.43
C ALA A 116 -3.79 -4.78 -0.87
N GLY A 117 -4.12 -5.65 0.07
CA GLY A 117 -4.47 -7.03 -0.23
C GLY A 117 -3.38 -8.03 0.09
N ALA A 118 -2.27 -7.63 0.69
CA ALA A 118 -1.22 -8.56 1.08
C ALA A 118 -1.71 -9.43 2.24
N GLN A 119 -1.28 -10.68 2.23
CA GLN A 119 -1.55 -11.55 3.37
C GLN A 119 -0.62 -11.17 4.51
N VAL A 120 -1.22 -10.93 5.67
CA VAL A 120 -0.46 -10.58 6.86
C VAL A 120 -0.20 -11.86 7.63
N GLN A 121 1.06 -12.18 7.85
CA GLN A 121 1.45 -13.32 8.68
C GLN A 121 1.01 -13.08 10.11
N GLN A 122 0.34 -14.07 10.70
CA GLN A 122 0.06 -14.03 12.12
C GLN A 122 1.36 -14.28 12.86
N GLN A 123 1.64 -13.43 13.72
CA GLN A 123 2.88 -13.54 14.46
C GLN A 123 2.67 -14.44 15.62
N ASN A 124 2.83 -15.12 15.57
CA ASN A 124 2.47 -15.65 16.41
C ASN A 124 3.18 -16.47 16.70
N THR A 125 3.06 -16.35 16.36
CA THR A 125 3.46 -16.75 16.43
C THR A 125 3.38 -17.70 16.34
N TYR A 126 3.45 -18.21 16.16
CA TYR A 126 3.23 -18.94 15.67
C TYR A 126 3.99 -19.51 15.27
N ASN A 127 4.22 -19.80 15.36
CA ASN A 127 4.80 -20.29 15.02
C ASN A 127 4.74 -21.05 14.73
N ILE A 128 4.42 -21.43 14.60
CA ILE A 128 4.44 -21.98 14.24
C ILE A 128 4.45 -22.62 14.04
N TYR A 129 4.29 -23.10 14.11
CA TYR A 129 4.42 -23.56 13.90
C TYR A 129 4.70 -24.05 13.86
N GLY A 130 4.53 -24.32 14.00
CA GLY A 130 4.82 -24.66 13.86
C GLY A 130 4.55 -25.07 13.91
N ALA A 131 4.19 -25.34 14.11
CA ALA A 131 3.97 -25.45 14.18
C ALA A 131 3.34 -25.47 14.23
N ASN A 132 2.82 -25.76 14.52
CA ASN A 132 2.44 -25.59 14.69
C ASN A 132 1.68 -25.26 14.70
N ALA A 133 1.25 -25.49 14.67
CA ALA A 133 1.05 -25.00 14.62
C ALA A 133 0.82 -25.01 14.59
N GLN A 134 0.65 -25.19 14.56
CA GLN A 134 0.94 -25.05 14.34
C GLN A 134 0.93 -25.31 13.80
N GLU A 135 0.67 -25.66 13.60
CA GLU A 135 0.99 -25.67 13.00
C GLU A 135 0.27 -25.63 12.60
N VAL A 136 -0.38 -25.80 12.79
CA VAL A 136 -0.65 -25.35 12.44
C VAL A 136 -0.96 -25.02 12.44
N GLY A 137 -1.34 -24.93 12.44
CA GLY A 137 -1.25 -24.25 12.28
C GLY A 137 -0.80 -24.36 12.15
N GLN A 138 -0.56 -24.72 11.90
CA GLN A 138 0.17 -24.64 11.53
C GLN A 138 0.12 -25.09 10.65
N GLU A 139 -0.33 -25.55 10.32
CA GLU A 139 -0.21 -25.62 9.44
C GLU A 139 -0.84 -25.14 8.81
N VAL A 140 -1.63 -24.67 9.11
CA VAL A 140 -1.90 -23.85 8.50
C VAL A 140 -1.24 -23.17 8.49
N GLY A 141 -1.06 -23.19 9.08
CA GLY A 141 -0.42 -22.49 9.00
C GLY A 141 0.49 -22.89 8.56
N ARG A 142 0.67 -23.87 8.11
CA ARG A 142 1.53 -24.19 7.51
C ARG A 142 1.30 -24.45 6.31
N ARG A 143 0.49 -24.38 5.81
CA ARG A 143 0.33 -24.27 4.78
C ARG A 143 0.08 -23.24 4.33
N GLN A 144 -0.39 -22.83 4.79
CA GLN A 144 -0.26 -21.64 4.49
C GLN A 144 0.93 -21.18 4.83
N LEU A 145 1.36 -21.73 5.39
CA LEU A 145 2.54 -21.35 5.60
C LEU A 145 3.41 -21.71 4.67
N GLU A 146 3.24 -22.41 4.05
CA GLU A 146 3.91 -22.57 3.21
C GLU A 146 3.56 -22.09 2.17
N ALA A 147 2.80 -21.93 2.21
CA ALA A 147 2.48 -21.23 1.22
C ALA A 147 2.79 -19.93 1.40
N ASN A 148 2.71 -20.05 2.12
CA ASN A 148 3.10 -19.01 2.41
C ASN A 148 4.24 -18.89 2.63
N ALA A 149 4.56 -19.57 2.84
CA ALA A 149 5.50 -19.46 3.12
C ALA A 149 5.98 -19.45 2.19
N ARG A 150 5.79 -19.80 1.58
CA ARG A 150 6.06 -19.59 0.83
C ARG A 150 5.94 -18.57 0.50
N VAL A 151 5.42 -18.34 0.77
CA VAL A 151 5.34 -17.32 0.88
C VAL A 151 5.95 -16.84 1.54
N LEU A 152 5.82 -17.06 1.68
CA LEU A 152 6.40 -16.66 2.36
C LEU A 152 7.18 -16.91 2.24
N ARG A 153 7.50 -17.57 1.99
CA ARG A 153 8.14 -17.85 2.02
C ARG A 153 8.15 -17.50 1.28
N VAL A 154 7.44 -17.81 1.29
CA VAL A 154 7.51 -17.50 1.06
C VAL A 154 7.54 -16.81 1.25
N ASN A 155 6.83 -17.15 1.28
CA ASN A 155 7.03 -16.72 1.79
C ASN A 155 7.49 -16.52 2.13
N GLN A 156 7.45 -17.10 2.02
CA GLN A 156 7.97 -17.31 2.56
C GLN A 156 8.29 -17.36 2.14
N ASN A 157 7.77 -18.07 2.04
CA ASN A 157 8.14 -18.42 2.02
C ASN A 157 8.07 -18.06 1.59
N GLY A 158 7.46 -18.57 1.51
CA GLY A 158 7.68 -18.66 1.35
C GLY A 158 7.65 -18.51 1.33
N ALA A 159 7.62 -19.25 1.29
CA ALA A 159 7.89 -19.50 1.54
C ALA A 159 8.06 -19.56 1.43
N GLY A 160 7.77 -20.06 1.26
CA GLY A 160 8.18 -20.37 1.35
C GLY A 160 8.40 -20.33 1.39
#